data_6a0429d9188b4327ef9b44c4855f176e
#
_entry.id   6a0429d9188b4327ef9b44c4855f176e
#
_cell.length_a   1.000
_cell.length_b   1.000
_cell.length_c   1.000
_cell.angle_alpha   90.00
_cell.angle_beta   90.00
_cell.angle_gamma   90.00
#
_symmetry.space_group_name_H-M   'P 1'
#
loop_
_entity.id
_entity.type
_entity.pdbx_description
1 polymer ?
#
loop_
_entity_poly.entity_id
_entity_poly.type
_entity_poly.pdbx_seq_one_letter_code
_entity_poly.pdbx_strand_id
1 'polypeptide(L)'
;GEVIFTSGASEALWIALNRSKAKRRIVSAVEHDAVFRAAPDAEVVADDTAFGSDALLAVQHVNSETGTINPLASMAATLRETRTLLVSDCSQSAGKLELPEADILIASAHKFGGSIGVGALLVRDFNLLEPMGGHERGYRQGTENLPGALGMAAALEAGDWATSSKDRAEFAQVLRDDRLKIGEAVDYIFALTHPTLSAQALLIRLDGQGFAVSAGSACSSGTLKKSRVLDAFGVPDDVAARTIRVSIGWSTTPKDLEQFASAWASLT
;
A
#
# COMPACT_ATOMS: atom_id res chain seq x y z
N GLY A 1 -18.26 -2.20 -12.52
CA GLY A 1 -17.61 -0.93 -12.21
C GLY A 1 -16.95 -0.30 -13.41
N GLU A 2 -16.54 0.91 -13.30
CA GLU A 2 -15.95 1.72 -14.36
C GLU A 2 -14.45 1.94 -14.07
N VAL A 3 -13.64 2.10 -15.12
CA VAL A 3 -12.19 2.29 -15.00
C VAL A 3 -11.80 3.65 -15.56
N ILE A 4 -10.95 4.36 -14.82
CA ILE A 4 -10.27 5.60 -15.23
C ILE A 4 -8.78 5.32 -15.16
N PHE A 5 -8.06 5.38 -16.28
CA PHE A 5 -6.61 5.26 -16.27
C PHE A 5 -5.97 6.57 -15.80
N THR A 6 -4.95 6.45 -14.97
CA THR A 6 -4.22 7.57 -14.36
C THR A 6 -2.71 7.39 -14.56
N SER A 7 -1.92 8.38 -14.17
CA SER A 7 -0.45 8.29 -14.16
C SER A 7 0.12 7.46 -13.01
N GLY A 8 -0.74 6.95 -12.13
CA GLY A 8 -0.39 6.14 -10.96
C GLY A 8 -1.33 6.39 -9.80
N ALA A 9 -1.11 5.70 -8.67
CA ALA A 9 -1.94 5.80 -7.49
C ALA A 9 -2.06 7.22 -6.93
N SER A 10 -1.01 8.04 -7.00
CA SER A 10 -1.05 9.41 -6.49
C SER A 10 -2.08 10.30 -7.21
N GLU A 11 -2.17 10.19 -8.54
CA GLU A 11 -3.21 10.90 -9.31
C GLU A 11 -4.59 10.31 -9.03
N ALA A 12 -4.69 8.99 -8.99
CA ALA A 12 -5.95 8.30 -8.68
C ALA A 12 -6.50 8.70 -7.31
N LEU A 13 -5.64 8.75 -6.28
CA LEU A 13 -5.97 9.24 -4.93
C LEU A 13 -6.44 10.69 -4.97
N TRP A 14 -5.73 11.55 -5.72
CA TRP A 14 -6.14 12.95 -5.83
C TRP A 14 -7.53 13.09 -6.46
N ILE A 15 -7.83 12.35 -7.54
CA ILE A 15 -9.15 12.33 -8.18
C ILE A 15 -10.20 11.82 -7.19
N ALA A 16 -9.98 10.67 -6.57
CA ALA A 16 -10.92 10.07 -5.62
C ALA A 16 -11.27 11.01 -4.47
N LEU A 17 -10.26 11.63 -3.85
CA LEU A 17 -10.43 12.46 -2.66
C LEU A 17 -10.94 13.87 -2.97
N ASN A 18 -10.60 14.44 -4.13
CA ASN A 18 -10.93 15.84 -4.43
C ASN A 18 -12.08 15.99 -5.45
N ARG A 19 -12.45 14.90 -6.14
CA ARG A 19 -13.57 14.92 -7.08
C ARG A 19 -14.78 14.10 -6.61
N SER A 20 -14.68 13.47 -5.44
CA SER A 20 -15.83 12.83 -4.80
C SER A 20 -16.90 13.87 -4.44
N LYS A 21 -18.16 13.49 -4.59
CA LYS A 21 -19.33 14.28 -4.16
C LYS A 21 -19.57 14.24 -2.66
N ALA A 22 -18.79 13.47 -1.90
CA ALA A 22 -18.87 13.43 -0.45
C ALA A 22 -18.46 14.78 0.16
N LYS A 23 -19.16 15.20 1.22
CA LYS A 23 -18.94 16.49 1.87
C LYS A 23 -17.73 16.52 2.80
N ARG A 24 -17.38 15.37 3.36
CA ARG A 24 -16.29 15.20 4.32
C ARG A 24 -15.30 14.17 3.79
N ARG A 25 -14.03 14.38 4.09
CA ARG A 25 -12.95 13.45 3.78
C ARG A 25 -12.33 12.97 5.09
N ILE A 26 -12.29 11.67 5.26
CA ILE A 26 -11.73 10.99 6.42
C ILE A 26 -10.66 10.06 5.90
N VAL A 27 -9.50 10.02 6.53
CA VAL A 27 -8.37 9.18 6.15
C VAL A 27 -7.86 8.41 7.36
N SER A 28 -7.53 7.14 7.16
CA SER A 28 -6.88 6.36 8.21
C SER A 28 -5.49 6.91 8.52
N ALA A 29 -5.12 6.92 9.80
CA ALA A 29 -3.83 7.43 10.26
C ALA A 29 -2.63 6.65 9.68
N VAL A 30 -2.84 5.41 9.25
CA VAL A 30 -1.81 4.51 8.73
C VAL A 30 -1.68 4.53 7.20
N GLU A 31 -2.37 5.47 6.53
CA GLU A 31 -2.33 5.61 5.08
C GLU A 31 -0.93 5.98 4.54
N HIS A 32 -0.70 5.69 3.26
CA HIS A 32 0.48 6.17 2.56
C HIS A 32 0.50 7.71 2.45
N ASP A 33 1.67 8.33 2.47
CA ASP A 33 1.84 9.80 2.39
C ASP A 33 1.13 10.46 1.19
N ALA A 34 0.91 9.72 0.11
CA ALA A 34 0.19 10.22 -1.05
C ALA A 34 -1.27 10.58 -0.73
N VAL A 35 -1.91 9.89 0.23
CA VAL A 35 -3.27 10.18 0.70
C VAL A 35 -3.30 11.53 1.42
N PHE A 36 -2.37 11.76 2.33
CA PHE A 36 -2.27 13.03 3.07
C PHE A 36 -1.89 14.21 2.16
N ARG A 37 -1.05 13.98 1.14
CA ARG A 37 -0.78 15.01 0.14
C ARG A 37 -1.97 15.32 -0.75
N ALA A 38 -2.80 14.33 -1.04
CA ALA A 38 -4.00 14.51 -1.85
C ALA A 38 -5.13 15.23 -1.08
N ALA A 39 -5.21 15.03 0.23
CA ALA A 39 -6.23 15.64 1.10
C ALA A 39 -5.62 16.11 2.43
N PRO A 40 -4.84 17.21 2.42
CA PRO A 40 -4.13 17.69 3.61
C PRO A 40 -5.05 18.23 4.71
N ASP A 41 -6.29 18.52 4.37
CA ASP A 41 -7.36 19.00 5.24
C ASP A 41 -8.36 17.90 5.65
N ALA A 42 -8.08 16.63 5.31
CA ALA A 42 -8.92 15.52 5.72
C ALA A 42 -8.84 15.27 7.23
N GLU A 43 -9.95 14.82 7.79
CA GLU A 43 -10.01 14.31 9.16
C GLU A 43 -9.21 13.00 9.25
N VAL A 44 -8.26 12.92 10.18
CA VAL A 44 -7.43 11.73 10.38
C VAL A 44 -7.98 10.91 11.54
N VAL A 45 -8.23 9.63 11.30
CA VAL A 45 -8.75 8.71 12.32
C VAL A 45 -7.78 7.57 12.59
N ALA A 46 -7.58 7.26 13.87
CA ALA A 46 -6.72 6.16 14.31
C ALA A 46 -7.45 4.81 14.32
N ASP A 47 -8.75 4.83 14.54
CA ASP A 47 -9.64 3.67 14.47
C ASP A 47 -10.87 3.97 13.60
N ASP A 48 -11.55 2.92 13.17
CA ASP A 48 -12.59 2.91 12.16
C ASP A 48 -14.01 2.84 12.72
N THR A 49 -14.24 3.32 13.93
CA THR A 49 -15.48 3.05 14.66
C THR A 49 -16.57 4.13 14.59
N ALA A 50 -16.31 5.35 14.11
CA ALA A 50 -17.30 6.42 14.11
C ALA A 50 -17.19 7.38 12.91
N PHE A 51 -17.65 6.94 11.76
CA PHE A 51 -17.56 7.75 10.53
C PHE A 51 -18.81 8.56 10.31
N GLY A 52 -19.42 9.30 10.83
CA GLY A 52 -20.58 10.11 10.45
C GLY A 52 -21.23 9.76 9.10
N SER A 53 -22.25 10.46 8.68
CA SER A 53 -22.89 10.28 7.37
C SER A 53 -22.33 11.22 6.30
N ASP A 54 -22.58 10.91 5.03
CA ASP A 54 -22.22 11.73 3.86
C ASP A 54 -20.71 12.04 3.77
N ALA A 55 -19.87 11.08 4.15
CA ALA A 55 -18.42 11.18 4.12
C ALA A 55 -17.80 10.27 3.04
N LEU A 56 -16.53 10.46 2.79
CA LEU A 56 -15.65 9.53 2.10
C LEU A 56 -14.55 9.11 3.08
N LEU A 57 -14.38 7.81 3.27
CA LEU A 57 -13.32 7.22 4.08
C LEU A 57 -12.28 6.58 3.19
N ALA A 58 -11.01 6.97 3.35
CA ALA A 58 -9.89 6.34 2.67
C ALA A 58 -9.15 5.37 3.60
N VAL A 59 -9.10 4.09 3.21
CA VAL A 59 -8.37 3.03 3.91
C VAL A 59 -7.68 2.14 2.90
N GLN A 60 -6.35 1.98 3.02
CA GLN A 60 -5.59 1.07 2.17
C GLN A 60 -5.96 -0.39 2.47
N HIS A 61 -5.94 -1.26 1.44
CA HIS A 61 -6.21 -2.68 1.65
C HIS A 61 -5.06 -3.38 2.37
N VAL A 62 -3.82 -3.12 1.93
CA VAL A 62 -2.60 -3.67 2.54
C VAL A 62 -1.65 -2.54 2.88
N ASN A 63 -1.21 -2.49 4.13
CA ASN A 63 -0.26 -1.47 4.57
C ASN A 63 1.11 -1.67 3.92
N SER A 64 1.65 -0.60 3.36
CA SER A 64 2.89 -0.63 2.58
C SER A 64 4.16 -0.79 3.44
N GLU A 65 4.10 -0.58 4.76
CA GLU A 65 5.26 -0.71 5.66
C GLU A 65 5.24 -2.02 6.46
N THR A 66 4.06 -2.45 6.89
CA THR A 66 3.90 -3.60 7.79
C THR A 66 3.36 -4.86 7.11
N GLY A 67 2.74 -4.69 5.94
CA GLY A 67 2.03 -5.77 5.26
C GLY A 67 0.67 -6.11 5.89
N THR A 68 0.22 -5.36 6.89
CA THR A 68 -1.06 -5.60 7.58
C THR A 68 -2.22 -5.45 6.60
N ILE A 69 -3.17 -6.38 6.66
CA ILE A 69 -4.40 -6.39 5.86
C ILE A 69 -5.50 -5.70 6.65
N ASN A 70 -6.14 -4.69 6.09
CA ASN A 70 -7.31 -4.05 6.69
C ASN A 70 -8.58 -4.82 6.33
N PRO A 71 -9.52 -5.04 7.28
CA PRO A 71 -10.72 -5.86 7.10
C PRO A 71 -11.83 -5.09 6.36
N LEU A 72 -11.57 -4.67 5.12
CA LEU A 72 -12.44 -3.78 4.35
C LEU A 72 -13.84 -4.32 4.09
N ALA A 73 -14.00 -5.65 4.01
CA ALA A 73 -15.31 -6.27 3.80
C ALA A 73 -16.29 -5.97 4.96
N SER A 74 -15.82 -6.06 6.22
CA SER A 74 -16.62 -5.70 7.38
C SER A 74 -16.89 -4.21 7.46
N MET A 75 -15.90 -3.38 7.12
CA MET A 75 -16.04 -1.93 7.07
C MET A 75 -17.08 -1.50 6.03
N ALA A 76 -17.03 -2.04 4.81
CA ALA A 76 -17.96 -1.73 3.73
C ALA A 76 -19.42 -1.97 4.12
N ALA A 77 -19.71 -3.04 4.87
CA ALA A 77 -21.06 -3.32 5.36
C ALA A 77 -21.58 -2.20 6.29
N THR A 78 -20.79 -1.80 7.27
CA THR A 78 -21.13 -0.71 8.22
C THR A 78 -21.25 0.64 7.51
N LEU A 79 -20.35 0.95 6.57
CA LEU A 79 -20.34 2.23 5.86
C LEU A 79 -21.55 2.44 4.94
N ARG A 80 -22.11 1.35 4.37
CA ARG A 80 -23.34 1.42 3.57
C ARG A 80 -24.53 1.97 4.38
N GLU A 81 -24.63 1.63 5.66
CA GLU A 81 -25.70 2.11 6.54
C GLU A 81 -25.60 3.64 6.79
N THR A 82 -24.40 4.19 6.77
CA THR A 82 -24.12 5.60 7.00
C THR A 82 -24.01 6.44 5.73
N ARG A 83 -24.19 5.86 4.54
CA ARG A 83 -23.96 6.53 3.24
C ARG A 83 -22.54 7.11 3.11
N THR A 84 -21.59 6.51 3.77
CA THR A 84 -20.16 6.86 3.67
C THR A 84 -19.53 6.03 2.57
N LEU A 85 -18.85 6.68 1.64
CA LEU A 85 -18.14 6.03 0.55
C LEU A 85 -16.80 5.47 1.05
N LEU A 86 -16.47 4.26 0.65
CA LEU A 86 -15.17 3.64 0.91
C LEU A 86 -14.25 3.77 -0.30
N VAL A 87 -13.12 4.42 -0.11
CA VAL A 87 -12.00 4.44 -1.06
C VAL A 87 -10.88 3.56 -0.52
N SER A 88 -10.41 2.62 -1.32
CA SER A 88 -9.29 1.76 -0.92
C SER A 88 -8.10 1.88 -1.86
N ASP A 89 -6.94 2.23 -1.28
CA ASP A 89 -5.66 2.10 -1.96
C ASP A 89 -5.24 0.63 -1.98
N CYS A 90 -5.38 0.00 -3.15
CA CYS A 90 -5.01 -1.37 -3.43
C CYS A 90 -3.62 -1.49 -4.08
N SER A 91 -2.77 -0.46 -4.02
CA SER A 91 -1.44 -0.48 -4.63
C SER A 91 -0.58 -1.65 -4.18
N GLN A 92 -0.74 -2.13 -2.96
CA GLN A 92 0.01 -3.28 -2.45
C GLN A 92 -0.70 -4.62 -2.64
N SER A 93 -1.99 -4.64 -2.95
CA SER A 93 -2.80 -5.86 -3.11
C SER A 93 -3.20 -6.17 -4.55
N ALA A 94 -3.37 -5.17 -5.42
CA ALA A 94 -3.73 -5.36 -6.81
C ALA A 94 -2.74 -6.28 -7.53
N GLY A 95 -3.26 -7.27 -8.27
CA GLY A 95 -2.46 -8.31 -8.94
C GLY A 95 -1.84 -9.36 -8.01
N LYS A 96 -2.15 -9.33 -6.69
CA LYS A 96 -1.58 -10.24 -5.67
C LYS A 96 -2.64 -10.89 -4.79
N LEU A 97 -3.71 -10.16 -4.50
CA LEU A 97 -4.86 -10.62 -3.72
C LEU A 97 -6.14 -10.32 -4.49
N GLU A 98 -7.23 -10.96 -4.09
CA GLU A 98 -8.56 -10.54 -4.51
C GLU A 98 -8.81 -9.10 -4.04
N LEU A 99 -9.38 -8.27 -4.92
CA LEU A 99 -9.68 -6.88 -4.58
C LEU A 99 -10.88 -6.82 -3.63
N PRO A 100 -10.81 -5.94 -2.61
CA PRO A 100 -11.88 -5.83 -1.63
C PRO A 100 -13.12 -5.14 -2.20
N GLU A 101 -14.26 -5.33 -1.54
CA GLU A 101 -15.44 -4.52 -1.82
C GLU A 101 -15.23 -3.08 -1.33
N ALA A 102 -15.28 -2.12 -2.26
CA ALA A 102 -15.25 -0.69 -1.99
C ALA A 102 -15.98 0.09 -3.10
N ASP A 103 -16.28 1.36 -2.85
CA ASP A 103 -16.90 2.23 -3.85
C ASP A 103 -15.90 2.70 -4.90
N ILE A 104 -14.65 2.89 -4.47
CA ILE A 104 -13.54 3.33 -5.30
C ILE A 104 -12.29 2.52 -4.91
N LEU A 105 -11.63 1.90 -5.89
CA LEU A 105 -10.39 1.17 -5.72
C LEU A 105 -9.28 1.84 -6.52
N ILE A 106 -8.06 1.82 -5.99
CA ILE A 106 -6.90 2.45 -6.61
C ILE A 106 -5.81 1.42 -6.80
N ALA A 107 -5.23 1.37 -8.00
CA ALA A 107 -4.14 0.46 -8.33
C ALA A 107 -3.00 1.20 -9.04
N SER A 108 -1.77 0.74 -8.85
CA SER A 108 -0.57 1.27 -9.49
C SER A 108 0.23 0.14 -10.13
N ALA A 109 0.38 0.20 -11.46
CA ALA A 109 0.94 -0.90 -12.25
C ALA A 109 2.34 -1.33 -11.82
N HIS A 110 3.24 -0.39 -11.49
CA HIS A 110 4.61 -0.69 -11.09
C HIS A 110 4.72 -1.49 -9.78
N LYS A 111 3.64 -1.63 -9.02
CA LYS A 111 3.61 -2.41 -7.78
C LYS A 111 3.35 -3.91 -8.00
N PHE A 112 2.95 -4.30 -9.21
CA PHE A 112 2.74 -5.70 -9.60
C PHE A 112 3.41 -6.07 -10.93
N GLY A 113 4.51 -5.39 -11.29
CA GLY A 113 5.33 -5.71 -12.45
C GLY A 113 4.94 -4.99 -13.75
N GLY A 114 3.94 -4.11 -13.72
CA GLY A 114 3.54 -3.29 -14.84
C GLY A 114 4.40 -2.02 -15.00
N SER A 115 4.08 -1.23 -16.03
CA SER A 115 4.81 -0.02 -16.37
C SER A 115 4.75 1.05 -15.30
N ILE A 116 5.83 1.82 -15.14
CA ILE A 116 5.85 3.07 -14.38
C ILE A 116 5.01 4.12 -15.13
N GLY A 117 4.36 5.03 -14.40
CA GLY A 117 3.59 6.12 -15.01
C GLY A 117 2.20 5.71 -15.49
N VAL A 118 1.66 4.61 -14.96
CA VAL A 118 0.28 4.20 -15.16
C VAL A 118 -0.32 3.60 -13.88
N GLY A 119 -1.58 3.90 -13.66
CA GLY A 119 -2.42 3.35 -12.61
C GLY A 119 -3.87 3.34 -13.04
N ALA A 120 -4.73 2.84 -12.18
CA ALA A 120 -6.17 2.81 -12.42
C ALA A 120 -6.94 3.24 -11.18
N LEU A 121 -8.01 3.97 -11.41
CA LEU A 121 -9.07 4.26 -10.49
C LEU A 121 -10.29 3.46 -10.96
N LEU A 122 -10.73 2.49 -10.17
CA LEU A 122 -11.92 1.72 -10.42
C LEU A 122 -13.04 2.31 -9.58
N VAL A 123 -14.12 2.71 -10.24
CA VAL A 123 -15.26 3.37 -9.59
C VAL A 123 -16.48 2.51 -9.75
N ARG A 124 -17.24 2.30 -8.67
CA ARG A 124 -18.49 1.55 -8.74
C ARG A 124 -19.48 2.19 -9.71
N ASP A 125 -19.56 3.53 -9.68
CA ASP A 125 -20.42 4.35 -10.52
C ASP A 125 -19.80 5.74 -10.70
N PHE A 126 -19.75 6.25 -11.94
CA PHE A 126 -19.25 7.61 -12.23
C PHE A 126 -20.01 8.71 -11.51
N ASN A 127 -21.27 8.48 -11.12
CA ASN A 127 -22.04 9.44 -10.33
C ASN A 127 -21.45 9.77 -8.96
N LEU A 128 -20.46 8.99 -8.49
CA LEU A 128 -19.73 9.26 -7.23
C LEU A 128 -18.73 10.41 -7.36
N LEU A 129 -18.36 10.77 -8.58
CA LEU A 129 -17.32 11.76 -8.87
C LEU A 129 -17.90 12.96 -9.64
N GLU A 130 -17.28 14.12 -9.44
CA GLU A 130 -17.51 15.31 -10.25
C GLU A 130 -16.57 15.28 -11.46
N PRO A 131 -17.07 15.36 -12.69
CA PRO A 131 -16.23 15.44 -13.88
C PRO A 131 -15.39 16.73 -13.88
N MET A 132 -14.20 16.66 -14.47
CA MET A 132 -13.31 17.82 -14.62
C MET A 132 -13.09 18.22 -16.08
N GLY A 133 -13.74 17.51 -17.00
CA GLY A 133 -13.52 17.65 -18.44
C GLY A 133 -12.25 16.94 -18.91
N GLY A 134 -12.01 16.90 -20.22
CA GLY A 134 -10.82 16.32 -20.82
C GLY A 134 -11.01 14.86 -21.24
N HIS A 135 -10.10 14.00 -20.83
CA HIS A 135 -10.02 12.59 -21.23
C HIS A 135 -10.68 11.67 -20.21
N GLU A 136 -10.60 10.37 -20.41
CA GLU A 136 -11.19 9.36 -19.52
C GLU A 136 -12.66 9.68 -19.19
N ARG A 137 -13.47 9.89 -20.25
CA ARG A 137 -14.89 10.26 -20.13
C ARG A 137 -15.16 11.54 -19.33
N GLY A 138 -14.16 12.42 -19.25
CA GLY A 138 -14.24 13.67 -18.49
C GLY A 138 -13.79 13.60 -17.04
N TYR A 139 -13.21 12.50 -16.61
CA TYR A 139 -12.75 12.33 -15.22
C TYR A 139 -11.24 12.49 -15.03
N ARG A 140 -10.48 12.71 -16.13
CA ARG A 140 -9.04 12.95 -16.09
C ARG A 140 -8.62 13.99 -17.14
N GLN A 141 -7.55 14.74 -16.85
CA GLN A 141 -6.89 15.62 -17.81
C GLN A 141 -5.71 14.90 -18.50
N GLY A 142 -5.45 15.27 -19.75
CA GLY A 142 -4.32 14.75 -20.53
C GLY A 142 -4.61 13.45 -21.27
N THR A 143 -3.91 13.26 -22.38
CA THR A 143 -4.04 12.07 -23.25
C THR A 143 -3.71 10.78 -22.50
N GLU A 144 -4.43 9.74 -22.79
CA GLU A 144 -4.29 8.40 -22.18
C GLU A 144 -2.94 7.79 -22.55
N ASN A 145 -2.28 7.18 -21.57
CA ASN A 145 -1.06 6.39 -21.76
C ASN A 145 -1.41 4.96 -22.21
N LEU A 146 -1.83 4.80 -23.46
CA LEU A 146 -2.24 3.51 -23.99
C LEU A 146 -1.16 2.42 -23.89
N PRO A 147 0.11 2.66 -24.23
CA PRO A 147 1.16 1.66 -24.02
C PRO A 147 1.30 1.22 -22.56
N GLY A 148 1.21 2.18 -21.62
CA GLY A 148 1.24 1.88 -20.19
C GLY A 148 0.04 1.07 -19.73
N ALA A 149 -1.17 1.37 -20.21
CA ALA A 149 -2.39 0.63 -19.91
C ALA A 149 -2.32 -0.82 -20.42
N LEU A 150 -1.80 -1.04 -21.63
CA LEU A 150 -1.57 -2.39 -22.17
C LEU A 150 -0.52 -3.15 -21.33
N GLY A 151 0.58 -2.50 -20.94
CA GLY A 151 1.58 -3.09 -20.05
C GLY A 151 1.02 -3.41 -18.65
N MET A 152 0.11 -2.60 -18.13
CA MET A 152 -0.60 -2.86 -16.88
C MET A 152 -1.49 -4.10 -17.00
N ALA A 153 -2.26 -4.22 -18.09
CA ALA A 153 -3.11 -5.37 -18.35
C ALA A 153 -2.28 -6.66 -18.46
N ALA A 154 -1.20 -6.63 -19.26
CA ALA A 154 -0.31 -7.78 -19.43
C ALA A 154 0.32 -8.23 -18.08
N ALA A 155 0.68 -7.28 -17.20
CA ALA A 155 1.22 -7.61 -15.88
C ALA A 155 0.18 -8.26 -14.96
N LEU A 156 -1.09 -7.83 -15.03
CA LEU A 156 -2.19 -8.47 -14.30
C LEU A 156 -2.49 -9.88 -14.81
N GLU A 157 -2.46 -10.08 -16.13
CA GLU A 157 -2.68 -11.38 -16.75
C GLU A 157 -1.55 -12.38 -16.47
N ALA A 158 -0.29 -11.91 -16.44
CA ALA A 158 0.86 -12.75 -16.16
C ALA A 158 0.80 -13.38 -14.76
N GLY A 159 0.50 -12.60 -13.73
CA GLY A 159 0.20 -13.07 -12.37
C GLY A 159 1.27 -13.94 -11.69
N ASP A 160 2.33 -14.30 -12.42
CA ASP A 160 3.31 -15.29 -12.00
C ASP A 160 4.34 -14.70 -11.05
N TRP A 161 4.58 -15.44 -9.96
CA TRP A 161 5.65 -15.16 -9.01
C TRP A 161 6.70 -16.24 -9.11
N ALA A 162 7.99 -15.87 -9.02
CA ALA A 162 9.10 -16.82 -8.99
C ALA A 162 9.11 -17.65 -7.69
N THR A 163 8.44 -17.18 -6.64
CA THR A 163 8.21 -17.93 -5.39
C THR A 163 6.78 -18.45 -5.31
N SER A 164 6.60 -19.68 -4.85
CA SER A 164 5.29 -20.21 -4.47
C SER A 164 4.80 -19.62 -3.14
N SER A 165 3.50 -19.73 -2.85
CA SER A 165 2.95 -19.37 -1.53
C SER A 165 3.61 -20.19 -0.40
N LYS A 166 4.02 -21.45 -0.69
CA LYS A 166 4.75 -22.29 0.26
C LYS A 166 6.12 -21.70 0.59
N ASP A 167 6.91 -21.30 -0.42
CA ASP A 167 8.25 -20.70 -0.21
C ASP A 167 8.14 -19.45 0.66
N ARG A 168 7.14 -18.59 0.40
CA ARG A 168 6.91 -17.36 1.18
C ARG A 168 6.42 -17.66 2.60
N ALA A 169 5.59 -18.69 2.79
CA ALA A 169 5.14 -19.11 4.12
C ALA A 169 6.30 -19.70 4.95
N GLU A 170 7.17 -20.50 4.35
CA GLU A 170 8.38 -21.02 5.00
C GLU A 170 9.34 -19.88 5.38
N PHE A 171 9.56 -18.92 4.49
CA PHE A 171 10.34 -17.72 4.78
C PHE A 171 9.73 -16.90 5.94
N ALA A 172 8.42 -16.68 5.93
CA ALA A 172 7.71 -15.99 7.01
C ALA A 172 7.88 -16.72 8.36
N GLN A 173 7.91 -18.05 8.35
CA GLN A 173 8.10 -18.87 9.54
C GLN A 173 9.52 -18.74 10.11
N VAL A 174 10.53 -18.65 9.26
CA VAL A 174 11.94 -18.43 9.69
C VAL A 174 12.09 -17.08 10.40
N LEU A 175 11.41 -16.06 9.92
CA LEU A 175 11.50 -14.68 10.43
C LEU A 175 10.43 -14.33 11.48
N ARG A 176 9.63 -15.29 11.92
CA ARG A 176 8.41 -15.04 12.73
C ARG A 176 8.65 -14.29 14.04
N ASP A 177 9.81 -14.52 14.67
CA ASP A 177 10.11 -13.95 15.98
C ASP A 177 10.63 -12.52 15.88
N ASP A 178 11.19 -12.16 14.72
CA ASP A 178 11.67 -10.82 14.39
C ASP A 178 10.58 -9.96 13.69
N ARG A 179 9.50 -10.60 13.25
CA ARG A 179 8.41 -9.92 12.58
C ARG A 179 7.56 -9.12 13.55
N LEU A 180 7.38 -7.84 13.26
CA LEU A 180 6.44 -6.98 13.98
C LEU A 180 5.00 -7.50 13.80
N LYS A 181 4.31 -7.78 14.92
CA LYS A 181 2.97 -8.37 14.92
C LYS A 181 1.92 -7.27 15.05
N ILE A 182 1.32 -6.88 13.92
CA ILE A 182 0.25 -5.88 13.83
C ILE A 182 -0.89 -6.49 13.02
N GLY A 183 -1.71 -7.32 13.62
CA GLY A 183 -2.85 -7.95 12.96
C GLY A 183 -2.47 -9.02 11.90
N GLU A 184 -3.43 -9.37 11.05
CA GLU A 184 -3.22 -10.26 9.91
C GLU A 184 -2.40 -9.52 8.85
N ALA A 185 -1.49 -10.24 8.18
CA ALA A 185 -0.59 -9.61 7.23
C ALA A 185 -0.22 -10.55 6.07
N VAL A 186 0.08 -9.94 4.92
CA VAL A 186 0.50 -10.65 3.72
C VAL A 186 1.86 -11.34 3.88
N ASP A 187 2.16 -12.28 2.99
CA ASP A 187 3.39 -13.06 2.96
C ASP A 187 4.50 -12.47 2.06
N TYR A 188 4.35 -11.21 1.63
CA TYR A 188 5.30 -10.55 0.72
C TYR A 188 5.76 -9.15 1.18
N ILE A 189 5.28 -8.68 2.35
CA ILE A 189 5.78 -7.46 3.01
C ILE A 189 5.97 -7.78 4.49
N PHE A 190 7.19 -7.56 4.97
CA PHE A 190 7.58 -7.87 6.35
C PHE A 190 8.18 -6.64 7.02
N ALA A 191 7.62 -6.23 8.15
CA ALA A 191 8.29 -5.33 9.09
C ALA A 191 9.12 -6.20 10.04
N LEU A 192 10.44 -6.13 9.95
CA LEU A 192 11.37 -6.90 10.76
C LEU A 192 12.06 -6.00 11.76
N THR A 193 12.04 -6.36 13.03
CA THR A 193 12.67 -5.62 14.12
C THR A 193 13.90 -6.38 14.60
N HIS A 194 15.07 -5.72 14.55
CA HIS A 194 16.29 -6.31 15.06
C HIS A 194 16.42 -6.06 16.57
N PRO A 195 16.97 -7.00 17.37
CA PRO A 195 17.08 -6.83 18.82
C PRO A 195 17.97 -5.64 19.24
N THR A 196 19.04 -5.35 18.50
CA THR A 196 20.06 -4.36 18.91
C THR A 196 20.42 -3.33 17.83
N LEU A 197 20.41 -3.69 16.54
CA LEU A 197 20.85 -2.81 15.46
C LEU A 197 19.77 -1.81 15.07
N SER A 198 20.18 -0.55 14.85
CA SER A 198 19.28 0.46 14.29
C SER A 198 18.93 0.14 12.83
N ALA A 199 17.77 0.60 12.39
CA ALA A 199 17.32 0.46 11.00
C ALA A 199 18.35 1.00 10.01
N GLN A 200 19.03 2.10 10.32
CA GLN A 200 20.10 2.65 9.49
C GLN A 200 21.30 1.70 9.38
N ALA A 201 21.72 1.09 10.49
CA ALA A 201 22.80 0.11 10.47
C ALA A 201 22.42 -1.14 9.67
N LEU A 202 21.16 -1.59 9.78
CA LEU A 202 20.62 -2.70 9.02
C LEU A 202 20.63 -2.41 7.51
N LEU A 203 20.18 -1.22 7.09
CA LEU A 203 20.21 -0.81 5.68
C LEU A 203 21.63 -0.91 5.11
N ILE A 204 22.64 -0.34 5.82
CA ILE A 204 24.04 -0.34 5.36
C ILE A 204 24.60 -1.77 5.28
N ARG A 205 24.36 -2.59 6.30
CA ARG A 205 24.92 -3.95 6.36
C ARG A 205 24.27 -4.88 5.34
N LEU A 206 22.96 -4.78 5.14
CA LEU A 206 22.24 -5.60 4.16
C LEU A 206 22.56 -5.16 2.72
N ASP A 207 22.67 -3.85 2.46
CA ASP A 207 23.10 -3.34 1.16
C ASP A 207 24.51 -3.83 0.80
N GLY A 208 25.44 -3.82 1.77
CA GLY A 208 26.78 -4.40 1.60
C GLY A 208 26.81 -5.92 1.30
N GLN A 209 25.70 -6.62 1.57
CA GLN A 209 25.49 -8.04 1.22
C GLN A 209 24.62 -8.23 -0.02
N GLY A 210 24.26 -7.13 -0.71
CA GLY A 210 23.48 -7.16 -1.95
C GLY A 210 21.94 -7.15 -1.77
N PHE A 211 21.43 -6.83 -0.56
CA PHE A 211 20.01 -6.77 -0.28
C PHE A 211 19.52 -5.33 -0.18
N ALA A 212 18.67 -4.91 -1.09
CA ALA A 212 17.99 -3.63 -1.06
C ALA A 212 16.71 -3.73 -0.21
N VAL A 213 16.74 -3.14 0.99
CA VAL A 213 15.61 -3.08 1.92
C VAL A 213 15.26 -1.63 2.23
N SER A 214 14.14 -1.39 2.91
CA SER A 214 13.71 -0.04 3.28
C SER A 214 13.53 0.08 4.79
N ALA A 215 13.66 1.31 5.33
CA ALA A 215 13.36 1.59 6.72
C ALA A 215 12.49 2.84 6.81
N GLY A 216 11.40 2.75 7.56
CA GLY A 216 10.48 3.84 7.88
C GLY A 216 10.07 4.68 6.66
N SER A 217 9.81 5.95 6.86
CA SER A 217 9.72 6.93 5.78
C SER A 217 11.13 7.35 5.37
N ALA A 218 11.75 6.62 4.43
CA ALA A 218 13.01 7.01 3.83
C ALA A 218 12.82 8.35 3.10
N CYS A 219 13.19 9.45 3.77
CA CYS A 219 13.26 10.74 3.11
C CYS A 219 14.52 10.83 2.26
N SER A 220 14.39 11.43 1.07
CA SER A 220 15.47 11.78 0.15
C SER A 220 16.61 12.65 0.75
N SER A 221 16.50 13.05 2.02
CA SER A 221 17.48 13.88 2.76
C SER A 221 18.52 13.08 3.55
N GLY A 222 18.52 11.74 3.48
CA GLY A 222 19.51 10.90 4.18
C GLY A 222 19.31 10.75 5.69
N THR A 223 18.38 11.44 6.31
CA THR A 223 17.98 11.27 7.71
C THR A 223 16.75 10.37 7.79
N LEU A 224 16.84 9.26 8.51
CA LEU A 224 15.69 8.42 8.84
C LEU A 224 14.74 9.22 9.74
N LYS A 225 13.57 9.55 9.22
CA LYS A 225 12.48 10.09 10.04
C LYS A 225 11.74 8.92 10.70
N LYS A 226 11.22 9.16 11.90
CA LYS A 226 10.29 8.25 12.57
C LYS A 226 9.14 7.90 11.58
N SER A 227 8.81 6.62 11.46
CA SER A 227 7.66 6.21 10.67
C SER A 227 6.37 6.67 11.32
N ARG A 228 5.61 7.51 10.63
CA ARG A 228 4.26 7.91 11.04
C ARG A 228 3.32 6.72 11.12
N VAL A 229 3.49 5.74 10.23
CA VAL A 229 2.70 4.51 10.18
C VAL A 229 2.92 3.66 11.42
N LEU A 230 4.19 3.39 11.79
CA LEU A 230 4.50 2.63 12.99
C LEU A 230 4.04 3.35 14.26
N ASP A 231 4.16 4.69 14.31
CA ASP A 231 3.65 5.51 15.39
C ASP A 231 2.12 5.40 15.53
N ALA A 232 1.40 5.49 14.41
CA ALA A 232 -0.05 5.35 14.38
C ALA A 232 -0.53 3.93 14.78
N PHE A 233 0.28 2.90 14.54
CA PHE A 233 0.05 1.56 15.06
C PHE A 233 0.44 1.38 16.54
N GLY A 234 0.92 2.42 17.20
CA GLY A 234 1.33 2.36 18.61
C GLY A 234 2.63 1.62 18.85
N VAL A 235 3.49 1.47 17.84
CA VAL A 235 4.80 0.81 17.97
C VAL A 235 5.74 1.72 18.77
N PRO A 236 6.36 1.22 19.88
CA PRO A 236 7.31 1.99 20.66
C PRO A 236 8.47 2.55 19.82
N ASP A 237 8.96 3.74 20.16
CA ASP A 237 9.97 4.45 19.39
C ASP A 237 11.27 3.67 19.23
N ASP A 238 11.70 2.98 20.27
CA ASP A 238 12.90 2.15 20.26
C ASP A 238 12.76 0.91 19.38
N VAL A 239 11.55 0.35 19.27
CA VAL A 239 11.21 -0.75 18.36
C VAL A 239 11.18 -0.24 16.92
N ALA A 240 10.48 0.87 16.68
CA ALA A 240 10.38 1.48 15.34
C ALA A 240 11.77 1.89 14.80
N ALA A 241 12.67 2.39 15.65
CA ALA A 241 14.04 2.77 15.28
C ALA A 241 14.92 1.58 14.83
N ARG A 242 14.51 0.35 15.13
CA ARG A 242 15.19 -0.90 14.79
C ARG A 242 14.43 -1.75 13.78
N THR A 243 13.36 -1.20 13.20
CA THR A 243 12.47 -1.90 12.26
C THR A 243 12.78 -1.51 10.83
N ILE A 244 12.95 -2.51 9.96
CA ILE A 244 13.07 -2.35 8.52
C ILE A 244 11.89 -3.02 7.81
N ARG A 245 11.64 -2.62 6.55
CA ARG A 245 10.71 -3.33 5.67
C ARG A 245 11.48 -4.18 4.67
N VAL A 246 11.12 -5.46 4.61
CA VAL A 246 11.53 -6.39 3.56
C VAL A 246 10.33 -6.67 2.66
N SER A 247 10.50 -6.51 1.36
CA SER A 247 9.44 -6.75 0.38
C SER A 247 9.89 -7.77 -0.65
N ILE A 248 9.05 -8.76 -0.91
CA ILE A 248 9.23 -9.78 -1.94
C ILE A 248 8.54 -9.28 -3.21
N GLY A 249 9.27 -9.28 -4.33
CA GLY A 249 8.74 -8.96 -5.64
C GLY A 249 8.43 -10.21 -6.47
N TRP A 250 7.76 -10.02 -7.59
CA TRP A 250 7.40 -11.10 -8.51
C TRP A 250 8.63 -11.88 -9.04
N SER A 251 9.81 -11.25 -9.14
CA SER A 251 11.06 -11.84 -9.61
C SER A 251 11.93 -12.41 -8.49
N THR A 252 11.56 -12.25 -7.21
CA THR A 252 12.29 -12.80 -6.08
C THR A 252 12.22 -14.32 -6.12
N THR A 253 13.37 -14.99 -6.11
CA THR A 253 13.46 -16.46 -6.17
C THR A 253 13.51 -17.10 -4.78
N PRO A 254 13.19 -18.41 -4.63
CA PRO A 254 13.38 -19.12 -3.36
C PRO A 254 14.82 -18.99 -2.84
N LYS A 255 15.82 -19.00 -3.72
CA LYS A 255 17.23 -18.82 -3.34
C LYS A 255 17.50 -17.44 -2.73
N ASP A 256 16.85 -16.38 -3.24
CA ASP A 256 16.99 -15.03 -2.67
C ASP A 256 16.43 -14.99 -1.24
N LEU A 257 15.32 -15.71 -0.99
CA LEU A 257 14.73 -15.81 0.35
C LEU A 257 15.66 -16.53 1.33
N GLU A 258 16.26 -17.65 0.92
CA GLU A 258 17.24 -18.40 1.73
C GLU A 258 18.48 -17.56 2.03
N GLN A 259 19.00 -16.86 1.03
CA GLN A 259 20.17 -15.99 1.19
C GLN A 259 19.85 -14.81 2.12
N PHE A 260 18.68 -14.18 2.00
CA PHE A 260 18.29 -13.12 2.91
C PHE A 260 18.13 -13.62 4.35
N ALA A 261 17.47 -14.77 4.56
CA ALA A 261 17.32 -15.37 5.89
C ALA A 261 18.68 -15.64 6.55
N SER A 262 19.65 -16.17 5.78
CA SER A 262 21.02 -16.40 6.25
C SER A 262 21.74 -15.10 6.58
N ALA A 263 21.62 -14.09 5.72
CA ALA A 263 22.19 -12.76 5.94
C ALA A 263 21.61 -12.11 7.21
N TRP A 264 20.28 -12.15 7.37
CA TRP A 264 19.59 -11.63 8.55
C TRP A 264 20.07 -12.30 9.83
N ALA A 265 20.13 -13.64 9.87
CA ALA A 265 20.60 -14.41 11.01
C ALA A 265 22.08 -14.10 11.37
N SER A 266 22.91 -13.71 10.42
CA SER A 266 24.31 -13.33 10.65
C SER A 266 24.48 -11.95 11.30
N LEU A 267 23.43 -11.15 11.37
CA LEU A 267 23.46 -9.80 11.97
C LEU A 267 23.16 -9.82 13.49
N THR A 268 22.61 -10.91 13.98
CA THR A 268 22.23 -11.11 15.40
C THR A 268 23.40 -11.52 16.26
#